data_089e7e488e9a7bdf83a3bfe831ca59c0
#
_entry.id   089e7e488e9a7bdf83a3bfe831ca59c0
#
_cell.length_a   1.000
_cell.length_b   1.000
_cell.length_c   1.000
_cell.angle_alpha   90.00
_cell.angle_beta   90.00
_cell.angle_gamma   90.00
#
_symmetry.space_group_name_H-M   'P 1'
#
loop_
_entity.id
_entity.type
_entity.pdbx_description
1 polymer ?
#
loop_
_entity_poly.entity_id
_entity_poly.type
_entity_poly.pdbx_seq_one_letter_code
_entity_poly.pdbx_strand_id
1 'polypeptide(L)'
;MEQKRTINLDSVDAYNKLYGLETLHPLVTVVDLKQAKHHTTSAVFNYGLYALFLKNGVSCSIRYGRKQYDYQEGTVVSFAPGQQVDVEIPAGEVTHDVLGLLFHPDLIYGTTLGEKIASFKFFDYSQMEALHLSEREREIFLDCLDKIKRELEHPVDSHSAAVLSANIQLLLEYLHRFYDRQFITRHKVNSEIVARFERLLKDYYGDGAAKESIPSVAEFASKVNLSPGYFSDLVKRETGMSPKTLIMRHMIEVAKHRLAATSEDVGIIAYELGFQYPAHFTRMFKRLTGQSPTDYRRLIEQN
;
A
#
# COMPACT_ATOMS: atom_id res chain seq x y z
N MET A 1 -29.62 -5.30 8.12
CA MET A 1 -28.15 -5.49 8.03
C MET A 1 -27.70 -5.82 9.44
N GLU A 2 -27.30 -7.06 9.71
CA GLU A 2 -26.71 -7.41 11.00
C GLU A 2 -25.41 -6.62 11.18
N GLN A 3 -25.28 -6.00 12.35
CA GLN A 3 -24.09 -5.22 12.70
C GLN A 3 -22.93 -6.21 12.90
N LYS A 4 -21.96 -6.22 11.98
CA LYS A 4 -20.77 -7.08 12.13
C LYS A 4 -20.06 -6.77 13.45
N ARG A 5 -19.65 -7.81 14.16
CA ARG A 5 -18.89 -7.68 15.42
C ARG A 5 -17.53 -7.06 15.12
N THR A 6 -17.15 -6.03 15.88
CA THR A 6 -15.80 -5.47 15.84
C THR A 6 -14.92 -6.16 16.87
N ILE A 7 -13.72 -6.60 16.47
CA ILE A 7 -12.74 -7.31 17.30
C ILE A 7 -11.44 -6.51 17.28
N ASN A 8 -10.98 -6.09 18.46
CA ASN A 8 -9.69 -5.42 18.61
C ASN A 8 -8.59 -6.44 18.87
N LEU A 9 -7.51 -6.35 18.11
CA LEU A 9 -6.34 -7.23 18.18
C LEU A 9 -5.12 -6.42 18.61
N ASP A 10 -5.16 -5.96 19.86
CA ASP A 10 -4.13 -5.05 20.42
C ASP A 10 -2.91 -5.81 20.98
N SER A 11 -2.97 -7.13 21.07
CA SER A 11 -1.86 -7.97 21.56
C SER A 11 -1.85 -9.34 20.87
N VAL A 12 -0.68 -9.97 20.87
CA VAL A 12 -0.49 -11.36 20.42
C VAL A 12 -1.42 -12.31 21.17
N ASP A 13 -1.53 -12.14 22.48
CA ASP A 13 -2.38 -12.97 23.31
C ASP A 13 -3.87 -12.83 22.96
N ALA A 14 -4.35 -11.62 22.63
CA ALA A 14 -5.72 -11.40 22.19
C ALA A 14 -6.01 -12.16 20.88
N TYR A 15 -5.06 -12.15 19.93
CA TYR A 15 -5.19 -12.93 18.70
C TYR A 15 -5.18 -14.43 18.96
N ASN A 16 -4.21 -14.92 19.73
CA ASN A 16 -4.08 -16.35 20.00
C ASN A 16 -5.31 -16.90 20.77
N LYS A 17 -5.83 -16.17 21.75
CA LYS A 17 -7.05 -16.55 22.49
C LYS A 17 -8.29 -16.64 21.58
N LEU A 18 -8.41 -15.74 20.60
CA LEU A 18 -9.52 -15.74 19.65
C LEU A 18 -9.58 -17.07 18.88
N TYR A 19 -8.44 -17.64 18.55
CA TYR A 19 -8.33 -18.88 17.77
C TYR A 19 -8.01 -20.12 18.65
N GLY A 20 -7.88 -19.95 19.97
CA GLY A 20 -7.53 -21.02 20.91
C GLY A 20 -6.12 -21.57 20.70
N LEU A 21 -5.20 -20.71 20.27
CA LEU A 21 -3.78 -21.00 20.09
C LEU A 21 -2.98 -20.67 21.37
N GLU A 22 -1.83 -21.32 21.54
CA GLU A 22 -0.91 -21.04 22.64
C GLU A 22 -0.08 -19.79 22.38
N THR A 23 0.16 -18.99 23.44
CA THR A 23 1.03 -17.80 23.39
C THR A 23 2.41 -18.14 23.96
N LEU A 24 3.39 -18.36 23.08
CA LEU A 24 4.77 -18.66 23.46
C LEU A 24 5.59 -17.40 23.77
N HIS A 25 5.27 -16.28 23.13
CA HIS A 25 5.96 -15.00 23.32
C HIS A 25 4.95 -13.83 23.33
N PRO A 26 5.10 -12.85 24.24
CA PRO A 26 4.10 -11.78 24.39
C PRO A 26 4.00 -10.84 23.19
N LEU A 27 5.09 -10.68 22.40
CA LEU A 27 5.19 -9.68 21.35
C LEU A 27 5.20 -10.24 19.93
N VAL A 28 5.28 -11.58 19.74
CA VAL A 28 5.31 -12.21 18.43
C VAL A 28 4.71 -13.60 18.46
N THR A 29 4.02 -13.99 17.37
CA THR A 29 3.49 -15.34 17.20
C THR A 29 3.53 -15.76 15.73
N VAL A 30 3.83 -17.03 15.49
CA VAL A 30 3.60 -17.71 14.22
C VAL A 30 2.35 -18.55 14.38
N VAL A 31 1.35 -18.32 13.55
CA VAL A 31 0.04 -18.97 13.64
C VAL A 31 -0.19 -19.92 12.46
N ASP A 32 -0.75 -21.06 12.75
CA ASP A 32 -1.29 -22.00 11.77
C ASP A 32 -2.76 -22.22 12.10
N LEU A 33 -3.65 -21.64 11.30
CA LEU A 33 -5.09 -21.73 11.54
C LEU A 33 -5.65 -23.15 11.33
N LYS A 34 -4.87 -24.10 10.78
CA LYS A 34 -5.23 -25.53 10.83
C LYS A 34 -5.25 -26.08 12.26
N GLN A 35 -4.49 -25.47 13.16
CA GLN A 35 -4.40 -25.87 14.57
C GLN A 35 -5.39 -25.06 15.45
N ALA A 36 -6.17 -24.14 14.87
CA ALA A 36 -7.11 -23.33 15.60
C ALA A 36 -8.23 -24.19 16.23
N LYS A 37 -8.49 -23.99 17.52
CA LYS A 37 -9.58 -24.65 18.25
C LYS A 37 -10.92 -23.93 18.05
N HIS A 38 -10.84 -22.65 17.69
CA HIS A 38 -12.00 -21.79 17.44
C HIS A 38 -11.88 -21.14 16.08
N HIS A 39 -13.01 -20.93 15.43
CA HIS A 39 -13.08 -20.24 14.14
C HIS A 39 -13.92 -18.99 14.31
N THR A 40 -13.47 -17.91 13.70
CA THR A 40 -14.23 -16.66 13.67
C THR A 40 -15.25 -16.69 12.54
N THR A 41 -16.37 -16.04 12.77
CA THR A 41 -17.33 -15.68 11.72
C THR A 41 -16.94 -14.35 11.11
N SER A 42 -17.69 -13.89 10.11
CA SER A 42 -17.48 -12.56 9.50
C SER A 42 -17.44 -11.46 10.57
N ALA A 43 -16.38 -10.67 10.58
CA ALA A 43 -16.13 -9.64 11.58
C ALA A 43 -15.25 -8.53 11.03
N VAL A 44 -15.27 -7.39 11.71
CA VAL A 44 -14.35 -6.28 11.47
C VAL A 44 -13.21 -6.35 12.49
N PHE A 45 -11.98 -6.49 12.01
CA PHE A 45 -10.78 -6.56 12.84
C PHE A 45 -10.05 -5.22 12.87
N ASN A 46 -9.75 -4.72 14.06
CA ASN A 46 -8.86 -3.60 14.27
C ASN A 46 -7.49 -4.14 14.70
N TYR A 47 -6.49 -3.98 13.84
CA TYR A 47 -5.14 -4.48 14.13
C TYR A 47 -4.33 -3.45 14.92
N GLY A 48 -3.85 -3.82 16.11
CA GLY A 48 -2.78 -3.14 16.86
C GLY A 48 -1.39 -3.75 16.60
N LEU A 49 -1.33 -4.77 15.75
CA LEU A 49 -0.15 -5.57 15.42
C LEU A 49 0.19 -5.43 13.93
N TYR A 50 1.46 -5.62 13.59
CA TYR A 50 1.83 -6.01 12.24
C TYR A 50 1.42 -7.46 12.01
N ALA A 51 0.82 -7.74 10.88
CA ALA A 51 0.41 -9.10 10.53
C ALA A 51 0.72 -9.42 9.06
N LEU A 52 1.17 -10.64 8.83
CA LEU A 52 1.41 -11.23 7.51
C LEU A 52 0.69 -12.56 7.47
N PHE A 53 -0.16 -12.79 6.47
CA PHE A 53 -0.89 -14.04 6.31
C PHE A 53 -0.66 -14.62 4.93
N LEU A 54 -0.09 -15.81 4.89
CA LEU A 54 -0.07 -16.66 3.70
C LEU A 54 -1.35 -17.49 3.67
N LYS A 55 -2.15 -17.26 2.63
CA LYS A 55 -3.38 -18.02 2.36
C LYS A 55 -3.09 -19.02 1.26
N ASN A 56 -3.31 -20.32 1.54
CA ASN A 56 -3.19 -21.41 0.60
C ASN A 56 -4.61 -21.82 0.15
N GLY A 57 -4.86 -21.94 -1.18
CA GLY A 57 -6.11 -22.47 -1.73
C GLY A 57 -7.20 -21.45 -2.05
N VAL A 58 -8.21 -21.94 -2.77
CA VAL A 58 -9.25 -21.19 -3.49
C VAL A 58 -10.39 -20.67 -2.61
N SER A 59 -10.42 -20.99 -1.32
CA SER A 59 -11.59 -20.79 -0.46
C SER A 59 -11.80 -19.41 0.14
N CYS A 60 -10.99 -18.42 -0.22
CA CYS A 60 -11.32 -17.02 0.07
C CYS A 60 -11.62 -16.30 -1.24
N SER A 61 -12.90 -16.25 -1.61
CA SER A 61 -13.36 -15.37 -2.70
C SER A 61 -13.23 -13.91 -2.25
N ILE A 62 -12.04 -13.36 -2.37
CA ILE A 62 -11.87 -11.92 -2.33
C ILE A 62 -12.44 -11.43 -3.64
N ARG A 63 -13.63 -10.87 -3.63
CA ARG A 63 -14.25 -10.28 -4.81
C ARG A 63 -13.49 -9.03 -5.20
N TYR A 64 -12.80 -9.17 -6.30
CA TYR A 64 -12.12 -8.09 -6.99
C TYR A 64 -12.87 -7.73 -8.24
N GLY A 65 -13.67 -6.71 -8.22
CA GLY A 65 -14.31 -6.23 -9.42
C GLY A 65 -14.74 -7.39 -10.36
N ARG A 66 -14.62 -7.23 -11.66
CA ARG A 66 -15.02 -8.25 -12.66
C ARG A 66 -13.92 -9.26 -13.06
N LYS A 67 -12.76 -9.28 -12.43
CA LYS A 67 -11.67 -10.21 -12.78
C LYS A 67 -11.39 -11.19 -11.66
N GLN A 68 -11.57 -12.46 -11.96
CA GLN A 68 -11.12 -13.59 -11.15
C GLN A 68 -9.62 -13.73 -11.36
N TYR A 69 -8.82 -13.59 -10.30
CA TYR A 69 -7.39 -13.89 -10.35
C TYR A 69 -7.18 -15.34 -9.90
N ASP A 70 -6.37 -16.07 -10.67
CA ASP A 70 -6.01 -17.46 -10.41
C ASP A 70 -4.94 -17.48 -9.29
N TYR A 71 -5.32 -17.93 -8.10
CA TYR A 71 -4.46 -18.00 -6.90
C TYR A 71 -3.88 -19.42 -6.78
N GLN A 72 -2.94 -19.80 -7.65
CA GLN A 72 -2.51 -21.20 -7.70
C GLN A 72 -1.50 -21.59 -6.59
N GLU A 73 -0.61 -20.66 -6.13
CA GLU A 73 0.56 -21.05 -5.33
C GLU A 73 0.57 -20.47 -3.90
N GLY A 74 -0.33 -19.56 -3.59
CA GLY A 74 -0.44 -18.88 -2.31
C GLY A 74 -0.38 -17.36 -2.42
N THR A 75 -1.10 -16.71 -1.52
CA THR A 75 -1.25 -15.25 -1.51
C THR A 75 -0.88 -14.70 -0.15
N VAL A 76 0.02 -13.72 -0.10
CA VAL A 76 0.36 -13.00 1.12
C VAL A 76 -0.40 -11.69 1.19
N VAL A 77 -1.09 -11.48 2.32
CA VAL A 77 -1.68 -10.20 2.72
C VAL A 77 -0.97 -9.68 3.95
N SER A 78 -0.81 -8.36 4.04
CA SER A 78 -0.11 -7.69 5.14
C SER A 78 -0.97 -6.59 5.75
N PHE A 79 -0.87 -6.40 7.06
CA PHE A 79 -1.58 -5.37 7.80
C PHE A 79 -0.63 -4.66 8.75
N ALA A 80 -0.79 -3.34 8.87
CA ALA A 80 -0.10 -2.51 9.86
C ALA A 80 -0.99 -2.20 11.07
N PRO A 81 -0.40 -1.83 12.21
CA PRO A 81 -1.14 -1.29 13.34
C PRO A 81 -2.00 -0.09 12.95
N GLY A 82 -3.22 -0.04 13.49
CA GLY A 82 -4.21 1.00 13.18
C GLY A 82 -5.10 0.71 11.97
N GLN A 83 -4.87 -0.36 11.23
CA GLN A 83 -5.73 -0.73 10.11
C GLN A 83 -6.96 -1.50 10.57
N GLN A 84 -8.09 -1.17 9.92
CA GLN A 84 -9.36 -1.86 10.07
C GLN A 84 -9.60 -2.76 8.86
N VAL A 85 -9.92 -4.03 9.11
CA VAL A 85 -10.09 -5.05 8.08
C VAL A 85 -11.45 -5.70 8.22
N ASP A 86 -12.26 -5.61 7.18
CA ASP A 86 -13.53 -6.34 7.10
C ASP A 86 -13.28 -7.73 6.48
N VAL A 87 -13.46 -8.76 7.29
CA VAL A 87 -13.32 -10.16 6.86
C VAL A 87 -14.68 -10.76 6.68
N GLU A 88 -14.99 -11.19 5.46
CA GLU A 88 -16.19 -11.94 5.14
C GLU A 88 -15.85 -13.43 5.00
N ILE A 89 -16.46 -14.25 5.85
CA ILE A 89 -16.36 -15.70 5.80
C ILE A 89 -17.74 -16.23 5.40
N PRO A 90 -17.88 -16.84 4.21
CA PRO A 90 -19.15 -17.42 3.81
C PRO A 90 -19.63 -18.49 4.80
N ALA A 91 -20.96 -18.56 4.99
CA ALA A 91 -21.55 -19.53 5.92
C ALA A 91 -21.20 -20.96 5.49
N GLY A 92 -20.59 -21.73 6.39
CA GLY A 92 -20.16 -23.11 6.14
C GLY A 92 -18.72 -23.24 5.61
N GLU A 93 -18.05 -22.16 5.30
CA GLU A 93 -16.60 -22.18 4.99
C GLU A 93 -15.79 -21.95 6.25
N VAL A 94 -14.72 -22.75 6.41
CA VAL A 94 -13.77 -22.61 7.50
C VAL A 94 -12.39 -22.34 6.87
N THR A 95 -11.79 -21.21 7.21
CA THR A 95 -10.48 -20.84 6.70
C THR A 95 -9.39 -21.62 7.44
N HIS A 96 -9.12 -22.84 6.99
CA HIS A 96 -8.15 -23.71 7.65
C HIS A 96 -6.71 -23.54 7.14
N ASP A 97 -6.51 -23.07 5.90
CA ASP A 97 -5.19 -23.06 5.28
C ASP A 97 -4.58 -21.65 5.26
N VAL A 98 -4.38 -21.10 6.45
CA VAL A 98 -3.74 -19.80 6.66
C VAL A 98 -2.59 -19.96 7.64
N LEU A 99 -1.40 -19.62 7.19
CA LEU A 99 -0.22 -19.45 8.02
C LEU A 99 0.06 -17.96 8.20
N GLY A 100 0.44 -17.55 9.41
CA GLY A 100 0.66 -16.13 9.68
C GLY A 100 1.79 -15.84 10.63
N LEU A 101 2.30 -14.63 10.53
CA LEU A 101 3.18 -14.01 11.50
C LEU A 101 2.51 -12.74 12.00
N LEU A 102 2.38 -12.63 13.32
CA LEU A 102 1.94 -11.38 13.96
C LEU A 102 3.00 -10.93 14.95
N PHE A 103 3.29 -9.62 14.96
CA PHE A 103 4.22 -9.06 15.94
C PHE A 103 3.79 -7.66 16.37
N HIS A 104 4.01 -7.38 17.66
CA HIS A 104 3.73 -6.09 18.25
C HIS A 104 4.82 -5.07 17.89
N PRO A 105 4.51 -3.78 17.69
CA PRO A 105 5.51 -2.73 17.46
C PRO A 105 6.63 -2.70 18.51
N ASP A 106 6.34 -2.99 19.76
CA ASP A 106 7.34 -2.98 20.85
C ASP A 106 8.47 -4.01 20.66
N LEU A 107 8.23 -5.09 19.89
CA LEU A 107 9.28 -6.07 19.59
C LEU A 107 10.45 -5.45 18.81
N ILE A 108 10.11 -4.52 17.92
CA ILE A 108 11.08 -3.92 16.99
C ILE A 108 11.63 -2.57 17.48
N TYR A 109 11.16 -2.08 18.62
CA TYR A 109 11.60 -0.80 19.17
C TYR A 109 13.10 -0.85 19.49
N GLY A 110 13.87 0.14 19.01
CA GLY A 110 15.32 0.20 19.19
C GLY A 110 16.13 -0.81 18.36
N THR A 111 15.50 -1.51 17.41
CA THR A 111 16.18 -2.43 16.48
C THR A 111 16.31 -1.80 15.09
N THR A 112 17.21 -2.37 14.26
CA THR A 112 17.35 -1.97 12.85
C THR A 112 16.06 -2.17 12.06
N LEU A 113 15.22 -3.15 12.41
CA LEU A 113 13.91 -3.34 11.81
C LEU A 113 12.98 -2.17 12.16
N GLY A 114 12.98 -1.69 13.42
CA GLY A 114 12.17 -0.55 13.84
C GLY A 114 12.48 0.72 13.05
N GLU A 115 13.76 0.96 12.73
CA GLU A 115 14.18 2.09 11.89
C GLU A 115 13.71 1.94 10.44
N LYS A 116 13.63 0.72 9.94
CA LYS A 116 13.29 0.41 8.54
C LYS A 116 11.81 0.11 8.29
N ILE A 117 11.02 -0.19 9.29
CA ILE A 117 9.66 -0.71 9.12
C ILE A 117 8.78 0.17 8.22
N ALA A 118 8.91 1.49 8.32
CA ALA A 118 8.20 2.45 7.47
C ALA A 118 8.61 2.40 5.97
N SER A 119 9.72 1.75 5.64
CA SER A 119 10.14 1.56 4.24
C SER A 119 9.42 0.41 3.54
N PHE A 120 8.85 -0.52 4.29
CA PHE A 120 8.07 -1.65 3.77
C PHE A 120 6.62 -1.21 3.45
N LYS A 121 6.47 -0.49 2.37
CA LYS A 121 5.20 0.15 1.96
C LYS A 121 4.06 -0.81 1.65
N PHE A 122 4.35 -2.09 1.45
CA PHE A 122 3.32 -3.10 1.22
C PHE A 122 2.38 -3.30 2.43
N PHE A 123 2.72 -2.81 3.60
CA PHE A 123 1.79 -2.70 4.71
C PHE A 123 0.67 -1.67 4.48
N ASP A 124 0.89 -0.70 3.60
CA ASP A 124 -0.10 0.32 3.21
C ASP A 124 -0.94 -0.08 1.99
N TYR A 125 -0.66 -1.27 1.41
CA TYR A 125 -1.40 -1.77 0.26
C TYR A 125 -2.76 -2.32 0.68
N SER A 126 -3.76 -2.23 -0.20
CA SER A 126 -5.05 -2.86 0.05
C SER A 126 -4.93 -4.38 -0.04
N GLN A 127 -5.84 -5.10 0.61
CA GLN A 127 -5.92 -6.57 0.46
C GLN A 127 -6.05 -6.99 -1.02
N MET A 128 -6.50 -6.08 -1.83
CA MET A 128 -6.69 -6.22 -3.25
C MET A 128 -5.35 -6.23 -4.02
N GLU A 129 -4.31 -5.76 -3.44
CA GLU A 129 -2.97 -5.70 -4.01
C GLU A 129 -2.06 -6.76 -3.38
N ALA A 130 -2.66 -7.86 -2.95
CA ALA A 130 -1.96 -8.97 -2.32
C ALA A 130 -0.81 -9.50 -3.17
N LEU A 131 0.22 -9.98 -2.52
CA LEU A 131 1.38 -10.60 -3.16
C LEU A 131 1.07 -12.03 -3.54
N HIS A 132 1.24 -12.39 -4.81
CA HIS A 132 1.16 -13.75 -5.31
C HIS A 132 2.56 -14.36 -5.37
N LEU A 133 2.74 -15.45 -4.65
CA LEU A 133 4.02 -16.16 -4.58
C LEU A 133 4.13 -17.21 -5.69
N SER A 134 5.33 -17.37 -6.24
CA SER A 134 5.73 -18.60 -6.93
C SER A 134 6.03 -19.69 -5.91
N GLU A 135 6.09 -20.95 -6.35
CA GLU A 135 6.43 -22.09 -5.48
C GLU A 135 7.73 -21.85 -4.71
N ARG A 136 8.80 -21.44 -5.39
CA ARG A 136 10.07 -21.12 -4.75
C ARG A 136 10.00 -19.96 -3.74
N GLU A 137 9.22 -18.93 -4.03
CA GLU A 137 9.02 -17.80 -3.11
C GLU A 137 8.22 -18.22 -1.87
N ARG A 138 7.25 -19.13 -2.07
CA ARG A 138 6.49 -19.75 -0.99
C ARG A 138 7.40 -20.58 -0.07
N GLU A 139 8.30 -21.37 -0.62
CA GLU A 139 9.30 -22.12 0.17
C GLU A 139 10.16 -21.18 1.02
N ILE A 140 10.67 -20.08 0.44
CA ILE A 140 11.46 -19.07 1.17
C ILE A 140 10.63 -18.44 2.31
N PHE A 141 9.36 -18.13 2.05
CA PHE A 141 8.45 -17.58 3.06
C PHE A 141 8.28 -18.55 4.24
N LEU A 142 8.03 -19.82 3.94
CA LEU A 142 7.87 -20.88 4.95
C LEU A 142 9.15 -21.11 5.74
N ASP A 143 10.31 -21.11 5.10
CA ASP A 143 11.62 -21.20 5.76
C ASP A 143 11.86 -20.07 6.77
N CYS A 144 11.47 -18.86 6.41
CA CYS A 144 11.58 -17.72 7.32
C CYS A 144 10.63 -17.87 8.52
N LEU A 145 9.39 -18.32 8.30
CA LEU A 145 8.45 -18.60 9.40
C LEU A 145 8.97 -19.70 10.32
N ASP A 146 9.54 -20.77 9.76
CA ASP A 146 10.10 -21.86 10.55
C ASP A 146 11.27 -21.42 11.44
N LYS A 147 12.15 -20.55 10.94
CA LYS A 147 13.22 -19.94 11.75
C LYS A 147 12.67 -19.12 12.92
N ILE A 148 11.63 -18.31 12.68
CA ILE A 148 10.98 -17.55 13.74
C ILE A 148 10.32 -18.47 14.73
N LYS A 149 9.61 -19.51 14.26
CA LYS A 149 8.94 -20.50 15.13
C LYS A 149 9.93 -21.23 16.03
N ARG A 150 11.06 -21.69 15.49
CA ARG A 150 12.11 -22.33 16.30
C ARG A 150 12.66 -21.41 17.36
N GLU A 151 12.85 -20.13 17.08
CA GLU A 151 13.28 -19.15 18.08
C GLU A 151 12.25 -18.99 19.20
N LEU A 152 10.94 -19.04 18.87
CA LEU A 152 9.87 -18.96 19.87
C LEU A 152 9.79 -20.19 20.79
N GLU A 153 10.34 -21.33 20.38
CA GLU A 153 10.42 -22.57 21.18
C GLU A 153 11.59 -22.54 22.17
N HIS A 154 12.55 -21.59 22.00
CA HIS A 154 13.63 -21.37 22.95
C HIS A 154 13.17 -20.53 24.16
N PRO A 155 13.74 -20.73 25.35
CA PRO A 155 13.54 -19.84 26.48
C PRO A 155 13.91 -18.41 26.13
N VAL A 156 13.07 -17.45 26.52
CA VAL A 156 13.32 -16.02 26.27
C VAL A 156 14.57 -15.56 27.01
N ASP A 157 15.51 -14.95 26.29
CA ASP A 157 16.74 -14.38 26.83
C ASP A 157 17.01 -12.96 26.31
N SER A 158 18.15 -12.39 26.66
CA SER A 158 18.55 -11.03 26.26
C SER A 158 18.80 -10.87 24.75
N HIS A 159 18.92 -11.95 23.99
CA HIS A 159 19.18 -11.97 22.54
C HIS A 159 17.93 -12.26 21.73
N SER A 160 16.88 -12.84 22.34
CA SER A 160 15.66 -13.27 21.64
C SER A 160 15.02 -12.14 20.80
N ALA A 161 14.91 -10.93 21.34
CA ALA A 161 14.34 -9.80 20.60
C ALA A 161 15.17 -9.43 19.35
N ALA A 162 16.49 -9.48 19.44
CA ALA A 162 17.39 -9.20 18.32
C ALA A 162 17.31 -10.29 17.25
N VAL A 163 17.31 -11.56 17.65
CA VAL A 163 17.22 -12.70 16.72
C VAL A 163 15.86 -12.73 16.03
N LEU A 164 14.76 -12.54 16.76
CA LEU A 164 13.41 -12.46 16.22
C LEU A 164 13.29 -11.28 15.23
N SER A 165 13.75 -10.09 15.61
CA SER A 165 13.70 -8.91 14.74
C SER A 165 14.51 -9.11 13.47
N ALA A 166 15.68 -9.75 13.53
CA ALA A 166 16.51 -10.03 12.36
C ALA A 166 15.85 -11.03 11.40
N ASN A 167 15.23 -12.10 11.92
CA ASN A 167 14.49 -13.06 11.10
C ASN A 167 13.24 -12.44 10.47
N ILE A 168 12.51 -11.60 11.20
CA ILE A 168 11.37 -10.85 10.67
C ILE A 168 11.83 -9.88 9.58
N GLN A 169 12.93 -9.15 9.82
CA GLN A 169 13.49 -8.25 8.81
C GLN A 169 13.85 -9.01 7.53
N LEU A 170 14.48 -10.16 7.63
CA LEU A 170 14.82 -11.01 6.48
C LEU A 170 13.58 -11.38 5.67
N LEU A 171 12.50 -11.81 6.35
CA LEU A 171 11.23 -12.11 5.70
C LEU A 171 10.65 -10.89 4.97
N LEU A 172 10.65 -9.72 5.60
CA LEU A 172 10.12 -8.48 5.00
C LEU A 172 10.96 -8.05 3.78
N GLU A 173 12.29 -8.22 3.80
CA GLU A 173 13.15 -7.95 2.64
C GLU A 173 12.85 -8.91 1.47
N TYR A 174 12.56 -10.19 1.75
CA TYR A 174 12.10 -11.12 0.72
C TYR A 174 10.74 -10.72 0.13
N LEU A 175 9.78 -10.36 0.97
CA LEU A 175 8.48 -9.89 0.50
C LEU A 175 8.61 -8.65 -0.38
N HIS A 176 9.46 -7.70 0.00
CA HIS A 176 9.76 -6.52 -0.81
C HIS A 176 10.29 -6.91 -2.21
N ARG A 177 11.26 -7.84 -2.26
CA ARG A 177 11.77 -8.39 -3.54
C ARG A 177 10.68 -9.07 -4.36
N PHE A 178 9.78 -9.81 -3.72
CA PHE A 178 8.70 -10.51 -4.42
C PHE A 178 7.65 -9.55 -4.98
N TYR A 179 7.34 -8.47 -4.28
CA TYR A 179 6.55 -7.37 -4.83
C TYR A 179 7.23 -6.72 -6.03
N ASP A 180 8.55 -6.51 -5.98
CA ASP A 180 9.32 -5.98 -7.10
C ASP A 180 9.20 -6.87 -8.34
N ARG A 181 9.34 -8.19 -8.18
CA ARG A 181 9.11 -9.16 -9.24
C ARG A 181 7.66 -9.09 -9.75
N GLN A 182 6.67 -9.00 -8.86
CA GLN A 182 5.25 -8.92 -9.25
C GLN A 182 4.95 -7.68 -10.08
N PHE A 183 5.52 -6.53 -9.77
CA PHE A 183 5.41 -5.33 -10.60
C PHE A 183 6.00 -5.55 -12.00
N ILE A 184 7.17 -6.18 -12.10
CA ILE A 184 7.81 -6.47 -13.40
C ILE A 184 6.95 -7.42 -14.23
N THR A 185 6.45 -8.51 -13.64
CA THR A 185 5.66 -9.52 -14.37
C THR A 185 4.29 -9.01 -14.82
N ARG A 186 3.77 -7.96 -14.18
CA ARG A 186 2.50 -7.30 -14.52
C ARG A 186 2.66 -6.05 -15.38
N HIS A 187 3.81 -5.83 -15.98
CA HIS A 187 4.13 -4.60 -16.74
C HIS A 187 3.03 -4.19 -17.73
N LYS A 188 2.46 -5.10 -18.51
CA LYS A 188 1.37 -4.77 -19.46
C LYS A 188 0.15 -4.18 -18.77
N VAL A 189 -0.30 -4.78 -17.67
CA VAL A 189 -1.45 -4.29 -16.88
C VAL A 189 -1.11 -2.95 -16.22
N ASN A 190 0.10 -2.82 -15.70
CA ASN A 190 0.59 -1.61 -15.06
C ASN A 190 0.65 -0.44 -16.05
N SER A 191 1.14 -0.68 -17.27
CA SER A 191 1.17 0.33 -18.34
C SER A 191 -0.23 0.80 -18.74
N GLU A 192 -1.23 -0.11 -18.77
CA GLU A 192 -2.64 0.26 -19.01
C GLU A 192 -3.19 1.16 -17.90
N ILE A 193 -2.82 0.90 -16.63
CA ILE A 193 -3.20 1.73 -15.48
C ILE A 193 -2.56 3.11 -15.59
N VAL A 194 -1.27 3.21 -15.94
CA VAL A 194 -0.58 4.49 -16.16
C VAL A 194 -1.24 5.28 -17.29
N ALA A 195 -1.51 4.64 -18.43
CA ALA A 195 -2.20 5.28 -19.54
C ALA A 195 -3.61 5.78 -19.16
N ARG A 196 -4.33 5.04 -18.29
CA ARG A 196 -5.61 5.49 -17.75
C ARG A 196 -5.45 6.69 -16.83
N PHE A 197 -4.44 6.68 -15.97
CA PHE A 197 -4.12 7.81 -15.10
C PHE A 197 -3.80 9.08 -15.90
N GLU A 198 -2.97 8.97 -16.94
CA GLU A 198 -2.61 10.08 -17.82
C GLU A 198 -3.85 10.67 -18.52
N ARG A 199 -4.77 9.83 -18.97
CA ARG A 199 -6.06 10.28 -19.53
C ARG A 199 -6.89 11.02 -18.48
N LEU A 200 -7.07 10.45 -17.29
CA LEU A 200 -7.81 11.08 -16.20
C LEU A 200 -7.22 12.43 -15.81
N LEU A 201 -5.88 12.55 -15.85
CA LEU A 201 -5.18 13.81 -15.56
C LEU A 201 -5.41 14.85 -16.67
N LYS A 202 -5.40 14.43 -17.92
CA LYS A 202 -5.74 15.26 -19.09
C LYS A 202 -7.19 15.77 -19.01
N ASP A 203 -8.12 14.85 -18.73
CA ASP A 203 -9.55 15.16 -18.64
C ASP A 203 -9.82 16.12 -17.47
N TYR A 204 -9.10 15.96 -16.35
CA TYR A 204 -9.26 16.83 -15.17
C TYR A 204 -8.99 18.31 -15.48
N TYR A 205 -8.00 18.62 -16.31
CA TYR A 205 -7.64 19.99 -16.69
C TYR A 205 -8.16 20.40 -18.09
N GLY A 206 -8.72 19.45 -18.84
CA GLY A 206 -9.11 19.67 -20.24
C GLY A 206 -10.44 20.40 -20.45
N ASP A 207 -11.29 20.45 -19.45
CA ASP A 207 -12.62 21.07 -19.51
C ASP A 207 -12.59 22.60 -19.35
N GLY A 208 -11.43 23.19 -19.07
CA GLY A 208 -11.26 24.65 -18.87
C GLY A 208 -11.95 25.18 -17.62
N ALA A 209 -12.62 24.36 -16.83
CA ALA A 209 -13.29 24.80 -15.61
C ALA A 209 -12.28 25.06 -14.48
N ALA A 210 -12.54 26.08 -13.68
CA ALA A 210 -11.77 26.38 -12.49
C ALA A 210 -11.82 25.21 -11.50
N LYS A 211 -10.66 24.85 -10.93
CA LYS A 211 -10.54 23.74 -9.97
C LYS A 211 -10.54 24.26 -8.56
N GLU A 212 -11.28 23.58 -7.67
CA GLU A 212 -11.32 23.94 -6.24
C GLU A 212 -9.98 23.72 -5.55
N SER A 213 -9.24 22.71 -5.97
CA SER A 213 -7.94 22.36 -5.40
C SER A 213 -7.08 21.58 -6.40
N ILE A 214 -5.79 21.48 -6.09
CA ILE A 214 -4.88 20.56 -6.80
C ILE A 214 -5.29 19.13 -6.48
N PRO A 215 -5.52 18.26 -7.48
CA PRO A 215 -5.98 16.89 -7.24
C PRO A 215 -4.92 16.09 -6.49
N SER A 216 -5.38 15.31 -5.53
CA SER A 216 -4.52 14.44 -4.72
C SER A 216 -4.19 13.13 -5.45
N VAL A 217 -3.09 12.50 -5.04
CA VAL A 217 -2.73 11.15 -5.51
C VAL A 217 -3.81 10.13 -5.15
N ALA A 218 -4.45 10.30 -3.97
CA ALA A 218 -5.52 9.41 -3.50
C ALA A 218 -6.77 9.45 -4.41
N GLU A 219 -7.13 10.62 -4.94
CA GLU A 219 -8.24 10.74 -5.86
C GLU A 219 -8.01 9.97 -7.16
N PHE A 220 -6.81 10.05 -7.74
CA PHE A 220 -6.48 9.30 -8.94
C PHE A 220 -6.34 7.79 -8.67
N ALA A 221 -5.74 7.42 -7.54
CA ALA A 221 -5.65 6.02 -7.12
C ALA A 221 -7.04 5.39 -6.99
N SER A 222 -7.99 6.08 -6.35
CA SER A 222 -9.38 5.65 -6.24
C SER A 222 -10.05 5.45 -7.61
N LYS A 223 -9.84 6.37 -8.57
CA LYS A 223 -10.40 6.27 -9.93
C LYS A 223 -9.87 5.08 -10.73
N VAL A 224 -8.72 4.56 -10.38
CA VAL A 224 -8.14 3.33 -10.97
C VAL A 224 -8.31 2.10 -10.08
N ASN A 225 -9.04 2.22 -8.95
CA ASN A 225 -9.33 1.17 -7.95
C ASN A 225 -8.06 0.59 -7.31
N LEU A 226 -7.13 1.46 -6.94
CA LEU A 226 -5.88 1.11 -6.24
C LEU A 226 -5.74 1.91 -4.94
N SER A 227 -4.98 1.35 -3.99
CA SER A 227 -4.53 2.11 -2.82
C SER A 227 -3.53 3.19 -3.24
N PRO A 228 -3.47 4.34 -2.54
CA PRO A 228 -2.51 5.40 -2.85
C PRO A 228 -1.05 4.92 -2.80
N GLY A 229 -0.72 4.00 -1.89
CA GLY A 229 0.62 3.42 -1.74
C GLY A 229 1.01 2.60 -2.98
N TYR A 230 0.21 1.58 -3.31
CA TYR A 230 0.44 0.72 -4.48
C TYR A 230 0.47 1.52 -5.78
N PHE A 231 -0.50 2.43 -5.98
CA PHE A 231 -0.55 3.30 -7.14
C PHE A 231 0.72 4.15 -7.27
N SER A 232 1.24 4.69 -6.16
CA SER A 232 2.46 5.49 -6.16
C SER A 232 3.67 4.68 -6.57
N ASP A 233 3.81 3.46 -6.06
CA ASP A 233 4.93 2.58 -6.39
C ASP A 233 4.84 2.07 -7.83
N LEU A 234 3.62 1.69 -8.29
CA LEU A 234 3.36 1.30 -9.67
C LEU A 234 3.75 2.42 -10.65
N VAL A 235 3.21 3.62 -10.48
CA VAL A 235 3.47 4.75 -11.39
C VAL A 235 4.95 5.12 -11.38
N LYS A 236 5.59 5.15 -10.21
CA LYS A 236 7.03 5.46 -10.10
C LYS A 236 7.90 4.44 -10.83
N ARG A 237 7.55 3.15 -10.78
CA ARG A 237 8.28 2.08 -11.48
C ARG A 237 8.12 2.16 -12.99
N GLU A 238 6.90 2.39 -13.46
CA GLU A 238 6.60 2.46 -14.90
C GLU A 238 7.14 3.72 -15.57
N THR A 239 7.13 4.86 -14.85
CA THR A 239 7.45 6.18 -15.45
C THR A 239 8.76 6.80 -14.94
N GLY A 240 9.37 6.24 -13.89
CA GLY A 240 10.51 6.83 -13.20
C GLY A 240 10.14 8.02 -12.30
N MET A 241 8.87 8.46 -12.27
CA MET A 241 8.40 9.64 -11.54
C MET A 241 7.24 9.33 -10.62
N SER A 242 7.16 10.04 -9.47
CA SER A 242 6.00 9.89 -8.59
C SER A 242 4.73 10.45 -9.25
N PRO A 243 3.53 9.92 -8.92
CA PRO A 243 2.25 10.49 -9.40
C PRO A 243 2.14 11.98 -9.11
N LYS A 244 2.54 12.41 -7.91
CA LYS A 244 2.57 13.82 -7.52
C LYS A 244 3.42 14.68 -8.47
N THR A 245 4.58 14.16 -8.89
CA THR A 245 5.45 14.84 -9.85
C THR A 245 4.79 14.94 -11.22
N LEU A 246 4.12 13.87 -11.68
CA LEU A 246 3.41 13.87 -12.96
C LEU A 246 2.22 14.84 -12.95
N ILE A 247 1.43 14.88 -11.88
CA ILE A 247 0.34 15.85 -11.70
C ILE A 247 0.88 17.28 -11.80
N MET A 248 1.95 17.59 -11.05
CA MET A 248 2.55 18.93 -11.07
C MET A 248 3.10 19.31 -12.44
N ARG A 249 3.80 18.39 -13.13
CA ARG A 249 4.30 18.66 -14.49
C ARG A 249 3.18 18.93 -15.47
N HIS A 250 2.13 18.11 -15.45
CA HIS A 250 0.98 18.30 -16.33
C HIS A 250 0.31 19.65 -16.10
N MET A 251 0.10 20.02 -14.84
CA MET A 251 -0.48 21.30 -14.46
C MET A 251 0.39 22.49 -14.94
N ILE A 252 1.71 22.37 -14.90
CA ILE A 252 2.60 23.41 -15.44
C ILE A 252 2.51 23.49 -16.97
N GLU A 253 2.35 22.38 -17.69
CA GLU A 253 2.13 22.44 -19.14
C GLU A 253 0.79 23.12 -19.47
N VAL A 254 -0.29 22.84 -18.73
CA VAL A 254 -1.56 23.57 -18.87
C VAL A 254 -1.35 25.07 -18.61
N ALA A 255 -0.61 25.42 -17.54
CA ALA A 255 -0.29 26.81 -17.23
C ALA A 255 0.50 27.50 -18.37
N LYS A 256 1.49 26.83 -18.95
CA LYS A 256 2.27 27.35 -20.09
C LYS A 256 1.37 27.66 -21.29
N HIS A 257 0.46 26.72 -21.62
CA HIS A 257 -0.49 26.94 -22.72
C HIS A 257 -1.38 28.15 -22.46
N ARG A 258 -1.90 28.32 -21.25
CA ARG A 258 -2.74 29.51 -20.92
C ARG A 258 -1.96 30.80 -20.93
N LEU A 259 -0.76 30.81 -20.37
CA LEU A 259 0.14 31.98 -20.38
C LEU A 259 0.50 32.41 -21.80
N ALA A 260 0.60 31.47 -22.74
CA ALA A 260 0.89 31.76 -24.15
C ALA A 260 -0.34 32.16 -24.95
N ALA A 261 -1.52 31.60 -24.64
CA ALA A 261 -2.73 31.77 -25.44
C ALA A 261 -3.61 32.93 -24.97
N THR A 262 -3.41 33.44 -23.74
CA THR A 262 -4.29 34.46 -23.14
C THR A 262 -3.50 35.56 -22.43
N SER A 263 -4.13 36.74 -22.30
CA SER A 263 -3.64 37.85 -21.48
C SER A 263 -4.13 37.78 -20.00
N GLU A 264 -4.69 36.64 -19.56
CA GLU A 264 -5.22 36.48 -18.22
C GLU A 264 -4.16 36.77 -17.15
N ASP A 265 -4.58 37.33 -16.02
CA ASP A 265 -3.68 37.55 -14.90
C ASP A 265 -3.11 36.23 -14.37
N VAL A 266 -1.82 36.23 -14.02
CA VAL A 266 -1.13 35.03 -13.48
C VAL A 266 -1.80 34.50 -12.23
N GLY A 267 -2.38 35.36 -11.40
CA GLY A 267 -3.13 34.99 -10.22
C GLY A 267 -4.43 34.25 -10.57
N ILE A 268 -5.14 34.69 -11.60
CA ILE A 268 -6.37 34.03 -12.07
C ILE A 268 -6.01 32.62 -12.58
N ILE A 269 -4.99 32.49 -13.43
CA ILE A 269 -4.51 31.17 -13.89
C ILE A 269 -4.16 30.28 -12.71
N ALA A 270 -3.50 30.81 -11.69
CA ALA A 270 -3.15 30.04 -10.50
C ALA A 270 -4.39 29.54 -9.73
N TYR A 271 -5.39 30.40 -9.50
CA TYR A 271 -6.64 30.02 -8.82
C TYR A 271 -7.41 28.95 -9.60
N GLU A 272 -7.54 29.10 -10.90
CA GLU A 272 -8.27 28.16 -11.75
C GLU A 272 -7.55 26.81 -11.90
N LEU A 273 -6.24 26.76 -11.68
CA LEU A 273 -5.47 25.52 -11.58
C LEU A 273 -5.57 24.85 -10.19
N GLY A 274 -6.30 25.47 -9.24
CA GLY A 274 -6.54 24.94 -7.91
C GLY A 274 -5.55 25.39 -6.84
N PHE A 275 -4.76 26.44 -7.08
CA PHE A 275 -3.89 27.01 -6.05
C PHE A 275 -4.66 27.98 -5.17
N GLN A 276 -4.64 27.76 -3.86
CA GLN A 276 -5.19 28.72 -2.89
C GLN A 276 -4.40 30.03 -2.83
N TYR A 277 -3.09 29.99 -3.14
CA TYR A 277 -2.19 31.13 -3.08
C TYR A 277 -1.35 31.22 -4.36
N PRO A 278 -1.49 32.29 -5.18
CA PRO A 278 -0.71 32.48 -6.41
C PRO A 278 0.81 32.44 -6.20
N ALA A 279 1.29 32.83 -5.02
CA ALA A 279 2.70 32.76 -4.68
C ALA A 279 3.24 31.32 -4.66
N HIS A 280 2.41 30.33 -4.29
CA HIS A 280 2.78 28.91 -4.35
C HIS A 280 2.90 28.42 -5.80
N PHE A 281 1.97 28.82 -6.66
CA PHE A 281 2.05 28.57 -8.09
C PHE A 281 3.32 29.15 -8.69
N THR A 282 3.61 30.44 -8.45
CA THR A 282 4.79 31.13 -8.99
C THR A 282 6.09 30.43 -8.59
N ARG A 283 6.23 30.03 -7.31
CA ARG A 283 7.40 29.28 -6.83
C ARG A 283 7.52 27.91 -7.51
N MET A 284 6.41 27.19 -7.63
CA MET A 284 6.41 25.89 -8.27
C MET A 284 6.71 25.99 -9.77
N PHE A 285 6.09 26.91 -10.47
CA PHE A 285 6.33 27.18 -11.89
C PHE A 285 7.83 27.49 -12.11
N LYS A 286 8.39 28.43 -11.33
CA LYS A 286 9.83 28.78 -11.42
C LYS A 286 10.73 27.57 -11.13
N ARG A 287 10.41 26.74 -10.15
CA ARG A 287 11.16 25.54 -9.83
C ARG A 287 11.19 24.53 -10.97
N LEU A 288 10.07 24.35 -11.70
CA LEU A 288 9.94 23.35 -12.75
C LEU A 288 10.35 23.85 -14.15
N THR A 289 10.30 25.18 -14.39
CA THR A 289 10.61 25.78 -15.69
C THR A 289 11.91 26.60 -15.72
N GLY A 290 12.44 26.93 -14.53
CA GLY A 290 13.62 27.81 -14.40
C GLY A 290 13.27 29.32 -14.36
N GLN A 291 12.07 29.74 -14.71
CA GLN A 291 11.66 31.15 -14.81
C GLN A 291 10.29 31.41 -14.22
N SER A 292 9.98 32.66 -13.86
CA SER A 292 8.66 32.99 -13.35
C SER A 292 7.58 32.94 -14.45
N PRO A 293 6.28 32.78 -14.09
CA PRO A 293 5.20 32.82 -15.07
C PRO A 293 5.17 34.10 -15.89
N THR A 294 5.46 35.24 -15.28
CA THR A 294 5.52 36.55 -15.93
C THR A 294 6.67 36.65 -16.92
N ASP A 295 7.87 36.14 -16.53
CA ASP A 295 9.03 36.15 -17.43
C ASP A 295 8.80 35.20 -18.61
N TYR A 296 8.16 34.03 -18.34
CA TYR A 296 7.79 33.05 -19.36
C TYR A 296 6.86 33.69 -20.42
N ARG A 297 5.80 34.39 -19.99
CA ARG A 297 4.89 35.11 -20.89
C ARG A 297 5.62 36.14 -21.73
N ARG A 298 6.45 36.99 -21.10
CA ARG A 298 7.21 38.02 -21.78
C ARG A 298 8.13 37.44 -22.87
N LEU A 299 8.76 36.33 -22.63
CA LEU A 299 9.61 35.64 -23.61
C LEU A 299 8.84 35.14 -24.82
N ILE A 300 7.60 34.67 -24.63
CA ILE A 300 6.75 34.21 -25.74
C ILE A 300 6.24 35.40 -26.59
N GLU A 301 5.87 36.49 -25.94
CA GLU A 301 5.40 37.72 -26.64
C GLU A 301 6.51 38.40 -27.47
N GLN A 302 7.79 38.13 -27.20
CA GLN A 302 8.94 38.67 -27.91
C GLN A 302 9.42 37.78 -29.07
N ASN A 303 8.92 36.56 -29.22
CA ASN A 303 9.25 35.65 -30.31
C ASN A 303 8.08 35.52 -31.29
#